data_4b7b429c4b821031784683de9cd4f574
#
_entry.id   4b7b429c4b821031784683de9cd4f574
#
_cell.length_a   1.000
_cell.length_b   1.000
_cell.length_c   1.000
_cell.angle_alpha   90.00
_cell.angle_beta   90.00
_cell.angle_gamma   90.00
#
_symmetry.space_group_name_H-M   'P 1'
#
loop_
_entity.id
_entity.type
_entity.pdbx_description
1 polymer ?
#
loop_
_entity_poly.entity_id
_entity_poly.type
_entity_poly.pdbx_seq_one_letter_code
_entity_poly.pdbx_strand_id
1 'polypeptide(L)'
;VRSASFDKGFWSPANLNELSQLVDIACLPKKGGRSQTDKIRESVREFGDARRKHAGVESAIHALVAGNGLDRCRDKGPDGYRRYFALAVLGRNLHTLGRILINQERERRGLKALQLRS
;
A
#
# COMPACT_ATOMS: atom_id res chain seq x y z
N VAL A 1 -15.48 10.30 4.49
CA VAL A 1 -14.50 9.20 4.24
C VAL A 1 -14.61 8.21 5.38
N ARG A 2 -14.95 6.94 5.10
CA ARG A 2 -15.17 5.91 6.14
C ARG A 2 -13.91 5.53 6.90
N SER A 3 -12.76 5.50 6.23
CA SER A 3 -11.51 5.14 6.90
C SER A 3 -10.31 5.87 6.28
N ALA A 4 -9.33 6.20 7.11
CA ALA A 4 -8.06 6.75 6.69
C ALA A 4 -6.92 6.03 7.41
N SER A 5 -5.83 5.75 6.68
CA SER A 5 -4.65 5.08 7.23
C SER A 5 -3.40 5.90 6.98
N PHE A 6 -2.58 6.03 8.01
CA PHE A 6 -1.36 6.83 8.01
C PHE A 6 -0.19 6.03 8.56
N ASP A 7 1.03 6.44 8.20
CA ASP A 7 2.24 5.91 8.82
C ASP A 7 2.29 6.32 10.31
N LYS A 8 2.89 5.45 11.13
CA LYS A 8 3.16 5.70 12.55
C LYS A 8 3.99 6.97 12.81
N GLY A 9 4.70 7.49 11.80
CA GLY A 9 5.42 8.76 11.85
C GLY A 9 4.53 9.96 12.13
N PHE A 10 3.27 9.91 11.69
CA PHE A 10 2.27 10.95 11.92
C PHE A 10 1.58 10.86 13.29
N TRP A 11 1.95 9.87 14.12
CA TRP A 11 1.28 9.67 15.38
C TRP A 11 1.57 10.79 16.38
N SER A 12 0.52 11.44 16.84
CA SER A 12 0.45 12.26 18.05
C SER A 12 -0.95 12.14 18.67
N PRO A 13 -1.12 12.41 19.98
CA PRO A 13 -2.45 12.44 20.58
C PRO A 13 -3.41 13.42 19.90
N ALA A 14 -2.90 14.59 19.49
CA ALA A 14 -3.67 15.61 18.79
C ALA A 14 -4.14 15.10 17.42
N ASN A 15 -3.24 14.57 16.59
CA ASN A 15 -3.59 14.03 15.29
C ASN A 15 -4.60 12.88 15.39
N LEU A 16 -4.46 12.00 16.40
CA LEU A 16 -5.42 10.93 16.60
C LEU A 16 -6.81 11.46 16.94
N ASN A 17 -6.88 12.47 17.81
CA ASN A 17 -8.15 13.09 18.19
C ASN A 17 -8.85 13.76 17.01
N GLU A 18 -8.11 14.57 16.23
CA GLU A 18 -8.63 15.23 15.02
C GLU A 18 -9.11 14.23 13.98
N LEU A 19 -8.31 13.20 13.70
CA LEU A 19 -8.67 12.16 12.73
C LEU A 19 -9.92 11.39 13.16
N SER A 20 -10.08 11.11 14.46
CA SER A 20 -11.26 10.41 15.00
C SER A 20 -12.55 11.21 14.86
N GLN A 21 -12.47 12.53 14.66
CA GLN A 21 -13.63 13.39 14.37
C GLN A 21 -13.98 13.42 12.87
N LEU A 22 -13.00 13.16 12.01
CA LEU A 22 -13.15 13.28 10.55
C LEU A 22 -13.50 11.94 9.85
N VAL A 23 -13.12 10.81 10.46
CA VAL A 23 -13.31 9.48 9.88
C VAL A 23 -13.78 8.48 10.92
N ASP A 24 -14.58 7.50 10.51
CA ASP A 24 -15.09 6.45 11.39
C ASP A 24 -13.95 5.53 11.90
N ILE A 25 -12.95 5.30 11.05
CA ILE A 25 -11.79 4.45 11.35
C ILE A 25 -10.49 5.22 11.06
N ALA A 26 -9.87 5.72 12.11
CA ALA A 26 -8.57 6.36 12.09
C ALA A 26 -7.47 5.31 12.34
N CYS A 27 -6.88 4.77 11.28
CA CYS A 27 -5.76 3.85 11.39
C CYS A 27 -4.44 4.62 11.50
N LEU A 28 -4.14 5.08 12.70
CA LEU A 28 -2.89 5.75 13.06
C LEU A 28 -2.19 4.93 14.15
N PRO A 29 -1.21 4.07 13.78
CA PRO A 29 -0.51 3.21 14.73
C PRO A 29 0.31 4.03 15.71
N LYS A 30 0.29 3.68 16.98
CA LYS A 30 1.06 4.38 18.02
C LYS A 30 2.56 4.20 17.82
N LYS A 31 3.29 5.31 17.93
CA LYS A 31 4.75 5.33 17.97
C LYS A 31 5.22 5.16 19.43
N GLY A 32 6.12 4.20 19.68
CA GLY A 32 6.66 3.93 21.02
C GLY A 32 5.81 2.96 21.83
N GLY A 33 5.85 3.09 23.17
CA GLY A 33 5.13 2.23 24.10
C GLY A 33 3.60 2.34 23.96
N ARG A 34 2.90 1.19 23.97
CA ARG A 34 1.44 1.13 23.85
C ARG A 34 0.78 0.98 25.21
N SER A 35 -0.15 1.86 25.53
CA SER A 35 -1.06 1.70 26.66
C SER A 35 -2.05 0.55 26.41
N GLN A 36 -2.79 0.15 27.44
CA GLN A 36 -3.85 -0.86 27.28
C GLN A 36 -4.96 -0.38 26.33
N THR A 37 -5.31 0.89 26.39
CA THR A 37 -6.27 1.50 25.47
C THR A 37 -5.80 1.50 24.02
N ASP A 38 -4.51 1.77 23.78
CA ASP A 38 -3.94 1.68 22.43
C ASP A 38 -3.98 0.24 21.88
N LYS A 39 -3.68 -0.75 22.73
CA LYS A 39 -3.74 -2.16 22.35
C LYS A 39 -5.17 -2.57 21.97
N ILE A 40 -6.16 -2.17 22.74
CA ILE A 40 -7.58 -2.45 22.45
C ILE A 40 -7.98 -1.80 21.12
N ARG A 41 -7.68 -0.51 20.92
CA ARG A 41 -7.96 0.21 19.68
C ARG A 41 -7.32 -0.45 18.46
N GLU A 42 -6.05 -0.86 18.57
CA GLU A 42 -5.30 -1.46 17.47
C GLU A 42 -5.63 -2.95 17.25
N SER A 43 -6.34 -3.61 18.17
CA SER A 43 -6.78 -5.01 18.03
C SER A 43 -8.08 -5.15 17.24
N VAL A 44 -8.80 -4.08 16.98
CA VAL A 44 -10.04 -4.10 16.20
C VAL A 44 -9.75 -4.55 14.76
N ARG A 45 -10.62 -5.40 14.22
CA ARG A 45 -10.45 -6.00 12.89
C ARG A 45 -10.30 -4.94 11.80
N GLU A 46 -11.12 -3.90 11.84
CA GLU A 46 -11.13 -2.80 10.88
C GLU A 46 -9.80 -2.03 10.88
N PHE A 47 -9.19 -1.86 12.05
CA PHE A 47 -7.85 -1.28 12.16
C PHE A 47 -6.80 -2.17 11.49
N GLY A 48 -6.87 -3.48 11.73
CA GLY A 48 -5.99 -4.46 11.09
C GLY A 48 -6.14 -4.48 9.57
N ASP A 49 -7.37 -4.40 9.06
CA ASP A 49 -7.66 -4.35 7.63
C ASP A 49 -7.13 -3.05 6.97
N ALA A 50 -7.35 -1.90 7.60
CA ALA A 50 -6.83 -0.62 7.13
C ALA A 50 -5.30 -0.61 7.10
N ARG A 51 -4.65 -1.17 8.13
CA ARG A 51 -3.19 -1.32 8.18
C ARG A 51 -2.65 -2.23 7.08
N ARG A 52 -3.30 -3.36 6.79
CA ARG A 52 -2.91 -4.25 5.68
C ARG A 52 -3.03 -3.56 4.32
N LYS A 53 -4.10 -2.80 4.10
CA LYS A 53 -4.27 -1.99 2.87
C LYS A 53 -3.16 -0.95 2.74
N HIS A 54 -2.78 -0.29 3.83
CA HIS A 54 -1.69 0.69 3.83
C HIS A 54 -0.35 0.03 3.45
N ALA A 55 0.00 -1.10 4.07
CA ALA A 55 1.19 -1.87 3.71
C ALA A 55 1.18 -2.34 2.24
N GLY A 56 0.00 -2.66 1.70
CA GLY A 56 -0.18 -2.98 0.27
C GLY A 56 0.15 -1.81 -0.66
N VAL A 57 -0.21 -0.59 -0.27
CA VAL A 57 0.14 0.63 -1.02
C VAL A 57 1.65 0.88 -0.99
N GLU A 58 2.28 0.76 0.18
CA GLU A 58 3.74 0.89 0.32
C GLU A 58 4.49 -0.14 -0.53
N SER A 59 4.03 -1.40 -0.52
CA SER A 59 4.59 -2.47 -1.37
C SER A 59 4.42 -2.17 -2.85
N ALA A 60 3.29 -1.60 -3.27
CA ALA A 60 3.06 -1.20 -4.65
C ALA A 60 3.99 -0.06 -5.08
N ILE A 61 4.19 0.94 -4.22
CA ILE A 61 5.13 2.04 -4.45
C ILE A 61 6.56 1.50 -4.56
N HIS A 62 6.96 0.64 -3.62
CA HIS A 62 8.29 0.01 -3.65
C HIS A 62 8.52 -0.77 -4.95
N ALA A 63 7.53 -1.53 -5.40
CA ALA A 63 7.62 -2.27 -6.66
C ALA A 63 7.71 -1.36 -7.90
N LEU A 64 7.07 -0.18 -7.87
CA LEU A 64 7.24 0.82 -8.92
C LEU A 64 8.65 1.41 -8.91
N VAL A 65 9.18 1.73 -7.73
CA VAL A 65 10.52 2.30 -7.58
C VAL A 65 11.59 1.27 -7.95
N ALA A 66 11.61 0.11 -7.32
CA ALA A 66 12.67 -0.89 -7.50
C ALA A 66 12.49 -1.73 -8.77
N GLY A 67 11.25 -2.10 -9.14
CA GLY A 67 10.98 -3.00 -10.25
C GLY A 67 10.71 -2.31 -11.59
N ASN A 68 10.21 -1.08 -11.57
CA ASN A 68 9.81 -0.34 -12.77
C ASN A 68 10.61 0.97 -12.98
N GLY A 69 11.72 1.11 -12.28
CA GLY A 69 12.72 2.16 -12.53
C GLY A 69 12.31 3.57 -12.09
N LEU A 70 11.34 3.73 -11.17
CA LEU A 70 10.96 5.05 -10.65
C LEU A 70 11.94 5.65 -9.63
N ASP A 71 13.02 4.93 -9.30
CA ASP A 71 14.10 5.42 -8.44
C ASP A 71 14.81 6.64 -9.04
N ARG A 72 14.88 6.72 -10.37
CA ARG A 72 15.49 7.83 -11.09
C ARG A 72 14.75 8.14 -12.38
N CYS A 73 14.07 9.28 -12.42
CA CYS A 73 13.47 9.77 -13.67
C CYS A 73 14.56 10.14 -14.68
N ARG A 74 14.50 9.51 -15.87
CA ARG A 74 15.44 9.74 -16.96
C ARG A 74 14.94 10.78 -17.96
N ASP A 75 13.69 11.21 -17.82
CA ASP A 75 13.10 12.25 -18.67
C ASP A 75 13.16 13.63 -17.95
N LYS A 76 13.16 14.72 -18.70
CA LYS A 76 13.33 16.08 -18.17
C LYS A 76 12.01 16.82 -18.06
N GLY A 77 11.92 17.65 -17.01
CA GLY A 77 10.79 18.53 -16.77
C GLY A 77 9.53 17.83 -16.24
N PRO A 78 8.49 18.60 -15.87
CA PRO A 78 7.26 18.05 -15.30
C PRO A 78 6.53 17.08 -16.21
N ASP A 79 6.46 17.37 -17.50
CA ASP A 79 5.77 16.51 -18.47
C ASP A 79 6.57 15.24 -18.77
N GLY A 80 7.89 15.33 -18.77
CA GLY A 80 8.77 14.18 -18.84
C GLY A 80 8.57 13.26 -17.64
N TYR A 81 8.51 13.82 -16.43
CA TYR A 81 8.22 13.06 -15.22
C TYR A 81 6.85 12.37 -15.28
N ARG A 82 5.81 13.06 -15.74
CA ARG A 82 4.46 12.48 -15.89
C ARG A 82 4.45 11.29 -16.83
N ARG A 83 5.09 11.42 -18.01
CA ARG A 83 5.21 10.31 -18.97
C ARG A 83 5.97 9.12 -18.37
N TYR A 84 7.08 9.39 -17.74
CA TYR A 84 7.91 8.37 -17.11
C TYR A 84 7.16 7.61 -16.02
N PHE A 85 6.45 8.33 -15.14
CA PHE A 85 5.60 7.76 -14.12
C PHE A 85 4.46 6.91 -14.72
N ALA A 86 3.77 7.43 -15.73
CA ALA A 86 2.68 6.71 -16.40
C ALA A 86 3.17 5.40 -17.04
N LEU A 87 4.34 5.39 -17.66
CA LEU A 87 4.95 4.18 -18.22
C LEU A 87 5.32 3.15 -17.15
N ALA A 88 5.85 3.58 -16.01
CA ALA A 88 6.16 2.68 -14.91
C ALA A 88 4.89 2.04 -14.31
N VAL A 89 3.81 2.81 -14.15
CA VAL A 89 2.50 2.32 -13.71
C VAL A 89 1.92 1.35 -14.73
N LEU A 90 1.97 1.67 -16.01
CA LEU A 90 1.51 0.79 -17.09
C LEU A 90 2.28 -0.54 -17.09
N GLY A 91 3.60 -0.49 -17.02
CA GLY A 91 4.46 -1.68 -16.93
C GLY A 91 4.09 -2.56 -15.72
N ARG A 92 3.87 -1.95 -14.56
CA ARG A 92 3.44 -2.65 -13.35
C ARG A 92 2.06 -3.32 -13.54
N ASN A 93 1.11 -2.63 -14.16
CA ASN A 93 -0.22 -3.15 -14.40
C ASN A 93 -0.19 -4.32 -15.39
N LEU A 94 0.58 -4.21 -16.48
CA LEU A 94 0.77 -5.29 -17.44
C LEU A 94 1.42 -6.53 -16.80
N HIS A 95 2.42 -6.34 -15.96
CA HIS A 95 3.04 -7.42 -15.19
C HIS A 95 2.04 -8.13 -14.27
N THR A 96 1.20 -7.35 -13.59
CA THR A 96 0.16 -7.89 -12.70
C THR A 96 -0.90 -8.66 -13.48
N LEU A 97 -1.37 -8.11 -14.60
CA LEU A 97 -2.33 -8.77 -15.49
C LEU A 97 -1.75 -10.08 -16.07
N GLY A 98 -0.53 -10.03 -16.58
CA GLY A 98 0.16 -11.20 -17.11
C GLY A 98 0.24 -12.32 -16.07
N ARG A 99 0.57 -11.99 -14.82
CA ARG A 99 0.61 -12.96 -13.72
C ARG A 99 -0.77 -13.58 -13.45
N ILE A 100 -1.83 -12.78 -13.45
CA ILE A 100 -3.19 -13.27 -13.25
C ILE A 100 -3.56 -14.27 -14.35
N LEU A 101 -3.32 -13.90 -15.61
CA LEU A 101 -3.63 -14.77 -16.76
C LEU A 101 -2.83 -16.08 -16.73
N ILE A 102 -1.53 -16.00 -16.42
CA ILE A 102 -0.69 -17.19 -16.29
C ILE A 102 -1.20 -18.10 -15.16
N ASN A 103 -1.57 -17.53 -14.00
CA ASN A 103 -2.07 -18.33 -12.89
C ASN A 103 -3.42 -18.97 -13.23
N GLN A 104 -4.33 -18.29 -13.90
CA GLN A 104 -5.58 -18.86 -14.37
C GLN A 104 -5.35 -20.03 -15.32
N GLU A 105 -4.39 -19.90 -16.24
CA GLU A 105 -4.06 -21.00 -17.15
C GLU A 105 -3.39 -22.18 -16.42
N ARG A 106 -2.55 -21.91 -15.44
CA ARG A 106 -1.95 -22.96 -14.58
C ARG A 106 -3.00 -23.69 -13.77
N GLU A 107 -3.98 -22.98 -13.20
CA GLU A 107 -5.11 -23.57 -12.48
C GLU A 107 -5.93 -24.50 -13.39
N ARG A 108 -6.23 -24.08 -14.62
CA ARG A 108 -6.90 -24.93 -15.63
C ARG A 108 -6.14 -26.24 -15.90
N ARG A 109 -4.80 -26.19 -15.83
CA ARG A 109 -3.92 -27.37 -16.02
C ARG A 109 -3.63 -28.15 -14.75
N GLY A 110 -4.27 -27.80 -13.61
CA GLY A 110 -4.02 -28.44 -12.31
C GLY A 110 -2.62 -28.16 -11.73
N LEU A 111 -1.95 -27.11 -12.18
CA LEU A 111 -0.61 -26.71 -11.71
C LEU A 111 -0.72 -25.66 -10.61
N LYS A 112 0.21 -25.68 -9.65
CA LYS A 112 0.28 -24.66 -8.59
C LYS A 112 0.50 -23.26 -9.16
N ALA A 113 -0.13 -22.24 -8.55
CA ALA A 113 0.07 -20.84 -8.90
C ALA A 113 1.54 -20.43 -8.73
N LEU A 114 2.00 -19.51 -9.60
CA LEU A 114 3.32 -18.92 -9.45
C LEU A 114 3.36 -17.98 -8.24
N GLN A 115 4.21 -18.29 -7.29
CA GLN A 115 4.57 -17.35 -6.23
C GLN A 115 5.71 -16.47 -6.73
N LEU A 116 5.46 -15.16 -6.84
CA LEU A 116 6.55 -14.21 -7.07
C LEU A 116 7.27 -13.97 -5.75
N ARG A 117 8.59 -14.13 -5.78
CA ARG A 117 9.43 -13.50 -4.76
C ARG A 117 9.23 -11.99 -4.88
N SER A 118 8.72 -11.38 -3.81
CA SER A 118 8.68 -9.93 -3.59
C SER A 118 10.09 -9.38 -3.52
#